data_09fa2724ae1e2a6bb29c907d2196169b
#
_entry.id   09fa2724ae1e2a6bb29c907d2196169b
#
_cell.length_a   1.000
_cell.length_b   1.000
_cell.length_c   1.000
_cell.angle_alpha   90.00
_cell.angle_beta   90.00
_cell.angle_gamma   90.00
#
_symmetry.space_group_name_H-M   'P 1'
#
loop_
_entity.id
_entity.type
_entity.pdbx_description
1 polymer ?
#
loop_
_entity_poly.entity_id
_entity_poly.type
_entity_poly.pdbx_seq_one_letter_code
_entity_poly.pdbx_strand_id
1 'polypeptide(L)'
;KIPAGVDTGDRIRLSGEGEAGMNGGLSGDLFVQIKVLPHDVFERDGKHLYCEAPISFIDAAIGGEIQIPTLEGKVKIKIPEGTQTGKLFRLRGKGINPIRGGSTGDLLCRAVIETPQNLSKEQKNLLKEFQDSLSINPKQNPLKDEWFAKVKSFFEN
;
A
#
# COMPACT_ATOMS: atom_id res chain seq x y z
N LYS A 1 -12.72 20.84 -17.40
CA LYS A 1 -12.52 20.07 -16.16
C LYS A 1 -12.05 18.67 -16.50
N ILE A 2 -10.95 18.20 -15.92
CA ILE A 2 -10.45 16.82 -16.11
C ILE A 2 -11.33 15.88 -15.27
N PRO A 3 -11.92 14.82 -15.88
CA PRO A 3 -12.72 13.85 -15.13
C PRO A 3 -11.87 13.06 -14.14
N ALA A 4 -12.47 12.67 -13.03
CA ALA A 4 -11.83 11.74 -12.10
C ALA A 4 -11.69 10.35 -12.75
N GLY A 5 -10.62 9.64 -12.41
CA GLY A 5 -10.37 8.27 -12.89
C GLY A 5 -9.57 8.17 -14.21
N VAL A 6 -9.20 9.30 -14.84
CA VAL A 6 -8.31 9.30 -16.01
C VAL A 6 -6.95 8.67 -15.68
N ASP A 7 -6.30 8.10 -16.70
CA ASP A 7 -4.97 7.50 -16.56
C ASP A 7 -3.98 8.12 -17.56
N THR A 8 -2.71 7.82 -17.36
CA THR A 8 -1.67 8.22 -18.29
C THR A 8 -1.93 7.63 -19.67
N GLY A 9 -1.91 8.48 -20.69
CA GLY A 9 -2.22 8.11 -22.07
C GLY A 9 -3.67 8.31 -22.47
N ASP A 10 -4.59 8.58 -21.54
CA ASP A 10 -5.95 8.96 -21.89
C ASP A 10 -5.97 10.27 -22.66
N ARG A 11 -6.88 10.39 -23.63
CA ARG A 11 -7.10 11.58 -24.43
C ARG A 11 -8.50 12.13 -24.22
N ILE A 12 -8.58 13.42 -23.91
CA ILE A 12 -9.84 14.14 -23.76
C ILE A 12 -10.01 15.00 -25.00
N ARG A 13 -11.13 14.81 -25.72
CA ARG A 13 -11.52 15.62 -26.84
C ARG A 13 -12.33 16.83 -26.39
N LEU A 14 -11.92 18.00 -26.75
CA LEU A 14 -12.66 19.26 -26.60
C LEU A 14 -13.13 19.70 -27.98
N SER A 15 -14.42 19.48 -28.27
CA SER A 15 -15.00 19.77 -29.58
C SER A 15 -15.08 21.26 -29.82
N GLY A 16 -14.59 21.70 -30.98
CA GLY A 16 -14.62 23.08 -31.40
C GLY A 16 -13.57 24.00 -30.76
N GLU A 17 -12.70 23.46 -29.90
CA GLU A 17 -11.64 24.20 -29.18
C GLU A 17 -10.27 24.09 -29.87
N GLY A 18 -10.21 23.55 -31.09
CA GLY A 18 -9.00 23.44 -31.89
C GLY A 18 -8.75 24.66 -32.74
N GLU A 19 -7.93 24.49 -33.78
CA GLU A 19 -7.60 25.58 -34.72
C GLU A 19 -8.84 26.09 -35.48
N ALA A 20 -8.87 27.39 -35.75
CA ALA A 20 -9.95 28.00 -36.50
C ALA A 20 -10.00 27.43 -37.94
N GLY A 21 -11.20 27.15 -38.43
CA GLY A 21 -11.41 26.67 -39.78
C GLY A 21 -11.04 27.73 -40.82
N MET A 22 -10.52 27.30 -41.96
CA MET A 22 -10.21 28.22 -43.07
C MET A 22 -11.50 28.81 -43.67
N ASN A 23 -11.44 30.05 -44.08
CA ASN A 23 -12.54 30.78 -44.73
C ASN A 23 -13.85 30.87 -43.95
N GLY A 24 -13.77 30.99 -42.62
CA GLY A 24 -14.95 31.03 -41.74
C GLY A 24 -15.59 29.67 -41.46
N GLY A 25 -14.88 28.59 -41.75
CA GLY A 25 -15.30 27.23 -41.37
C GLY A 25 -15.31 27.00 -39.84
N LEU A 26 -15.93 25.89 -39.41
CA LEU A 26 -15.98 25.51 -38.01
C LEU A 26 -14.57 25.22 -37.48
N SER A 27 -14.33 25.57 -36.20
CA SER A 27 -13.09 25.22 -35.51
C SER A 27 -12.93 23.71 -35.39
N GLY A 28 -11.69 23.25 -35.45
CA GLY A 28 -11.35 21.84 -35.20
C GLY A 28 -11.50 21.47 -33.75
N ASP A 29 -11.11 20.25 -33.40
CA ASP A 29 -11.14 19.73 -32.03
C ASP A 29 -9.74 19.83 -31.38
N LEU A 30 -9.71 20.09 -30.09
CA LEU A 30 -8.50 20.02 -29.28
C LEU A 30 -8.46 18.67 -28.55
N PHE A 31 -7.35 17.95 -28.68
CA PHE A 31 -7.09 16.72 -27.93
C PHE A 31 -6.07 16.98 -26.83
N VAL A 32 -6.48 16.76 -25.59
CA VAL A 32 -5.63 16.88 -24.40
C VAL A 32 -5.19 15.48 -23.97
N GLN A 33 -3.90 15.22 -24.02
CA GLN A 33 -3.33 13.96 -23.54
C GLN A 33 -2.99 14.08 -22.04
N ILE A 34 -3.42 13.11 -21.26
CA ILE A 34 -3.21 13.07 -19.81
C ILE A 34 -1.91 12.36 -19.48
N LYS A 35 -1.17 12.92 -18.54
CA LYS A 35 -0.04 12.27 -17.86
C LYS A 35 -0.28 12.37 -16.35
N VAL A 36 -0.48 11.23 -15.70
CA VAL A 36 -0.63 11.15 -14.24
C VAL A 36 0.77 11.13 -13.63
N LEU A 37 1.02 12.03 -12.68
CA LEU A 37 2.29 12.08 -11.96
C LEU A 37 2.33 10.99 -10.85
N PRO A 38 3.53 10.50 -10.49
CA PRO A 38 3.71 9.66 -9.32
C PRO A 38 3.17 10.34 -8.05
N HIS A 39 2.67 9.55 -7.11
CA HIS A 39 2.18 10.02 -5.83
C HIS A 39 3.07 9.48 -4.70
N ASP A 40 3.32 10.29 -3.66
CA ASP A 40 4.26 9.94 -2.58
C ASP A 40 3.80 8.75 -1.73
N VAL A 41 2.49 8.51 -1.66
CA VAL A 41 1.90 7.47 -0.81
C VAL A 41 1.33 6.31 -1.61
N PHE A 42 0.76 6.60 -2.80
CA PHE A 42 0.04 5.60 -3.57
C PHE A 42 0.76 5.26 -4.87
N GLU A 43 0.87 3.98 -5.12
CA GLU A 43 1.21 3.42 -6.41
C GLU A 43 -0.08 2.95 -7.10
N ARG A 44 -0.26 3.28 -8.38
CA ARG A 44 -1.45 2.93 -9.14
C ARG A 44 -1.17 1.80 -10.10
N ASP A 45 -2.03 0.78 -10.10
CA ASP A 45 -2.09 -0.25 -11.12
C ASP A 45 -3.53 -0.36 -11.65
N GLY A 46 -3.76 0.21 -12.82
CA GLY A 46 -5.08 0.33 -13.41
C GLY A 46 -6.07 1.05 -12.49
N LYS A 47 -7.08 0.34 -11.99
CA LYS A 47 -8.06 0.87 -11.03
C LYS A 47 -7.68 0.64 -9.57
N HIS A 48 -6.68 -0.18 -9.30
CA HIS A 48 -6.24 -0.49 -7.94
C HIS A 48 -5.14 0.47 -7.48
N LEU A 49 -5.13 0.73 -6.18
CA LEU A 49 -4.09 1.49 -5.51
C LEU A 49 -3.34 0.59 -4.54
N TYR A 50 -2.06 0.85 -4.40
CA TYR A 50 -1.17 0.20 -3.46
C TYR A 50 -0.53 1.25 -2.57
N CYS A 51 -0.35 0.92 -1.30
CA CYS A 51 0.45 1.71 -0.38
C CYS A 51 1.17 0.81 0.61
N GLU A 52 2.20 1.33 1.26
CA GLU A 52 2.86 0.69 2.38
C GLU A 52 2.49 1.41 3.67
N ALA A 53 2.18 0.64 4.71
CA ALA A 53 1.88 1.15 6.03
C ALA A 53 2.93 0.66 7.02
N PRO A 54 3.75 1.55 7.59
CA PRO A 54 4.64 1.19 8.67
C PRO A 54 3.80 0.88 9.91
N ILE A 55 4.05 -0.28 10.50
CA ILE A 55 3.36 -0.78 11.71
C ILE A 55 4.43 -1.06 12.75
N SER A 56 4.23 -0.60 13.99
CA SER A 56 5.15 -0.92 15.06
C SER A 56 5.20 -2.44 15.29
N PHE A 57 6.37 -2.98 15.65
CA PHE A 57 6.46 -4.40 15.93
C PHE A 57 5.58 -4.80 17.13
N ILE A 58 5.28 -3.87 18.04
CA ILE A 58 4.39 -4.10 19.18
C ILE A 58 2.96 -4.31 18.68
N ASP A 59 2.43 -3.39 17.86
CA ASP A 59 1.08 -3.53 17.30
C ASP A 59 0.97 -4.76 16.39
N ALA A 60 2.04 -5.11 15.70
CA ALA A 60 2.08 -6.32 14.90
C ALA A 60 2.03 -7.60 15.76
N ALA A 61 2.69 -7.57 16.92
CA ALA A 61 2.75 -8.72 17.83
C ALA A 61 1.46 -8.93 18.63
N ILE A 62 0.93 -7.86 19.26
CA ILE A 62 -0.22 -7.95 20.16
C ILE A 62 -1.56 -7.56 19.54
N GLY A 63 -1.53 -7.05 18.30
CA GLY A 63 -2.69 -6.46 17.64
C GLY A 63 -2.89 -5.00 17.98
N GLY A 64 -3.60 -4.29 17.10
CA GLY A 64 -3.84 -2.85 17.26
C GLY A 64 -4.75 -2.32 16.17
N GLU A 65 -4.72 -1.01 16.00
CA GLU A 65 -5.43 -0.30 14.93
C GLU A 65 -4.49 0.68 14.25
N ILE A 66 -4.61 0.80 12.94
CA ILE A 66 -3.89 1.80 12.14
C ILE A 66 -4.86 2.59 11.28
N GLN A 67 -4.55 3.86 11.07
CA GLN A 67 -5.27 4.72 10.12
C GLN A 67 -4.57 4.68 8.76
N ILE A 68 -5.28 4.26 7.74
CA ILE A 68 -4.81 4.23 6.35
C ILE A 68 -5.42 5.43 5.61
N PRO A 69 -4.59 6.25 4.91
CA PRO A 69 -5.11 7.28 4.02
C PRO A 69 -5.80 6.62 2.82
N THR A 70 -6.87 7.24 2.35
CA THR A 70 -7.57 6.89 1.12
C THR A 70 -7.85 8.16 0.32
N LEU A 71 -8.30 8.04 -0.92
CA LEU A 71 -8.69 9.19 -1.73
C LEU A 71 -9.88 9.99 -1.15
N GLU A 72 -10.65 9.39 -0.26
CA GLU A 72 -11.84 9.98 0.36
C GLU A 72 -11.64 10.35 1.84
N GLY A 73 -10.43 10.22 2.36
CA GLY A 73 -10.10 10.48 3.76
C GLY A 73 -9.34 9.33 4.41
N LYS A 74 -9.53 9.14 5.72
CA LYS A 74 -8.82 8.12 6.50
C LYS A 74 -9.78 6.99 6.90
N VAL A 75 -9.29 5.76 6.82
CA VAL A 75 -10.01 4.56 7.27
C VAL A 75 -9.19 3.88 8.36
N LYS A 76 -9.81 3.52 9.47
CA LYS A 76 -9.19 2.68 10.49
C LYS A 76 -9.30 1.22 10.09
N ILE A 77 -8.19 0.48 10.20
CA ILE A 77 -8.15 -0.96 10.03
C ILE A 77 -7.60 -1.62 11.30
N LYS A 78 -8.12 -2.79 11.61
CA LYS A 78 -7.65 -3.61 12.72
C LYS A 78 -6.44 -4.43 12.27
N ILE A 79 -5.37 -4.38 13.05
CA ILE A 79 -4.19 -5.22 12.89
C ILE A 79 -4.38 -6.45 13.77
N PRO A 80 -4.52 -7.66 13.22
CA PRO A 80 -4.55 -8.89 14.02
C PRO A 80 -3.22 -9.11 14.72
N GLU A 81 -3.26 -9.74 15.91
CA GLU A 81 -2.05 -10.17 16.58
C GLU A 81 -1.25 -11.16 15.72
N GLY A 82 0.07 -11.11 15.83
CA GLY A 82 0.97 -11.94 15.02
C GLY A 82 1.06 -11.53 13.55
N THR A 83 0.63 -10.31 13.20
CA THR A 83 0.75 -9.79 11.82
C THR A 83 2.21 -9.73 11.40
N GLN A 84 2.52 -10.35 10.26
CA GLN A 84 3.85 -10.38 9.68
C GLN A 84 4.04 -9.27 8.65
N THR A 85 5.30 -8.85 8.43
CA THR A 85 5.64 -7.92 7.34
C THR A 85 5.23 -8.52 5.99
N GLY A 86 4.78 -7.67 5.07
CA GLY A 86 4.28 -8.09 3.77
C GLY A 86 2.80 -8.50 3.73
N LYS A 87 2.11 -8.58 4.88
CA LYS A 87 0.67 -8.84 4.90
C LYS A 87 -0.09 -7.74 4.17
N LEU A 88 -0.97 -8.13 3.26
CA LEU A 88 -1.83 -7.21 2.52
C LEU A 88 -3.19 -7.06 3.20
N PHE A 89 -3.56 -5.82 3.46
CA PHE A 89 -4.90 -5.42 3.87
C PHE A 89 -5.63 -4.83 2.68
N ARG A 90 -6.77 -5.43 2.31
CA ARG A 90 -7.57 -5.01 1.18
C ARG A 90 -8.74 -4.15 1.64
N LEU A 91 -8.75 -2.89 1.23
CA LEU A 91 -9.85 -1.96 1.44
C LEU A 91 -10.69 -1.91 0.15
N ARG A 92 -11.78 -2.66 0.14
CA ARG A 92 -12.65 -2.79 -1.03
C ARG A 92 -13.28 -1.45 -1.41
N GLY A 93 -13.28 -1.14 -2.72
CA GLY A 93 -13.87 0.07 -3.26
C GLY A 93 -13.15 1.37 -2.89
N LYS A 94 -11.90 1.31 -2.37
CA LYS A 94 -11.08 2.47 -2.02
C LYS A 94 -9.97 2.77 -3.03
N GLY A 95 -10.04 2.15 -4.22
CA GLY A 95 -9.18 2.45 -5.37
C GLY A 95 -9.77 3.55 -6.26
N ILE A 96 -9.46 3.48 -7.54
CA ILE A 96 -9.90 4.42 -8.57
C ILE A 96 -11.26 4.00 -9.13
N ASN A 97 -12.14 4.98 -9.33
CA ASN A 97 -13.36 4.80 -10.10
C ASN A 97 -13.04 5.01 -11.60
N PRO A 98 -13.11 3.96 -12.45
CA PRO A 98 -12.68 4.07 -13.84
C PRO A 98 -13.59 5.02 -14.65
N ILE A 99 -12.99 5.86 -15.50
CA ILE A 99 -13.74 6.81 -16.36
C ILE A 99 -14.66 6.11 -17.37
N ARG A 100 -14.28 4.90 -17.81
CA ARG A 100 -15.06 4.12 -18.82
C ARG A 100 -16.14 3.23 -18.19
N GLY A 101 -16.49 3.48 -16.94
CA GLY A 101 -17.44 2.67 -16.19
C GLY A 101 -16.83 1.38 -15.61
N GLY A 102 -17.61 0.69 -14.82
CA GLY A 102 -17.18 -0.49 -14.07
C GLY A 102 -17.13 -0.27 -12.57
N SER A 103 -16.74 -1.29 -11.83
CA SER A 103 -16.61 -1.19 -10.36
C SER A 103 -15.35 -0.41 -9.97
N THR A 104 -15.47 0.41 -8.94
CA THR A 104 -14.33 1.03 -8.27
C THR A 104 -13.31 -0.03 -7.87
N GLY A 105 -12.03 0.27 -8.05
CA GLY A 105 -10.94 -0.59 -7.62
C GLY A 105 -10.79 -0.64 -6.11
N ASP A 106 -9.80 -1.35 -5.65
CA ASP A 106 -9.49 -1.50 -4.23
C ASP A 106 -8.18 -0.79 -3.88
N LEU A 107 -8.02 -0.45 -2.63
CA LEU A 107 -6.73 -0.07 -2.06
C LEU A 107 -6.14 -1.28 -1.33
N LEU A 108 -4.94 -1.68 -1.74
CA LEU A 108 -4.16 -2.76 -1.12
C LEU A 108 -3.03 -2.12 -0.30
N CYS A 109 -3.11 -2.29 1.01
CA CYS A 109 -2.13 -1.75 1.93
C CYS A 109 -1.23 -2.87 2.45
N ARG A 110 0.08 -2.76 2.16
CA ARG A 110 1.09 -3.71 2.62
C ARG A 110 1.62 -3.29 3.98
N ALA A 111 1.54 -4.18 4.96
CA ALA A 111 2.17 -3.98 6.26
C ALA A 111 3.69 -4.07 6.14
N VAL A 112 4.39 -3.06 6.66
CA VAL A 112 5.84 -3.06 6.82
C VAL A 112 6.12 -2.92 8.31
N ILE A 113 6.67 -3.98 8.93
CA ILE A 113 6.94 -3.95 10.36
C ILE A 113 8.20 -3.14 10.62
N GLU A 114 8.06 -2.09 11.40
CA GLU A 114 9.16 -1.21 11.78
C GLU A 114 9.76 -1.65 13.12
N THR A 115 11.07 -1.87 13.10
CA THR A 115 11.86 -2.11 14.30
C THR A 115 12.25 -0.78 14.92
N PRO A 116 11.94 -0.52 16.21
CA PRO A 116 12.26 0.74 16.86
C PRO A 116 13.77 0.95 16.96
N GLN A 117 14.19 2.19 16.77
CA GLN A 117 15.59 2.62 16.84
C GLN A 117 15.84 3.49 18.08
N ASN A 118 17.11 3.73 18.41
CA ASN A 118 17.54 4.61 19.50
C ASN A 118 16.95 4.26 20.87
N LEU A 119 16.86 2.97 21.18
CA LEU A 119 16.29 2.46 22.44
C LEU A 119 17.12 2.87 23.64
N SER A 120 16.45 3.29 24.72
CA SER A 120 17.08 3.50 26.03
C SER A 120 17.59 2.19 26.63
N LYS A 121 18.44 2.30 27.66
CA LYS A 121 18.94 1.12 28.38
C LYS A 121 17.80 0.31 29.00
N GLU A 122 16.80 0.97 29.54
CA GLU A 122 15.61 0.36 30.13
C GLU A 122 14.81 -0.41 29.09
N GLN A 123 14.52 0.19 27.92
CA GLN A 123 13.83 -0.45 26.81
C GLN A 123 14.57 -1.68 26.28
N LYS A 124 15.92 -1.61 26.21
CA LYS A 124 16.72 -2.79 25.82
C LYS A 124 16.62 -3.91 26.85
N ASN A 125 16.53 -3.60 28.14
CA ASN A 125 16.36 -4.60 29.19
C ASN A 125 14.98 -5.27 29.08
N LEU A 126 13.90 -4.50 28.90
CA LEU A 126 12.56 -5.03 28.67
C LEU A 126 12.50 -6.00 27.47
N LEU A 127 13.17 -5.64 26.36
CA LEU A 127 13.25 -6.53 25.20
C LEU A 127 14.05 -7.82 25.47
N LYS A 128 15.08 -7.76 26.32
CA LYS A 128 15.80 -8.97 26.73
C LYS A 128 14.93 -9.87 27.60
N GLU A 129 14.22 -9.31 28.56
CA GLU A 129 13.26 -10.08 29.39
C GLU A 129 12.18 -10.72 28.52
N PHE A 130 11.66 -9.99 27.55
CA PHE A 130 10.72 -10.54 26.57
C PHE A 130 11.36 -11.67 25.75
N GLN A 131 12.58 -11.50 25.25
CA GLN A 131 13.32 -12.55 24.53
C GLN A 131 13.49 -13.80 25.37
N ASP A 132 13.84 -13.66 26.66
CA ASP A 132 14.02 -14.79 27.58
C ASP A 132 12.69 -15.51 27.81
N SER A 133 11.57 -14.77 27.86
CA SER A 133 10.23 -15.37 27.97
C SER A 133 9.84 -16.20 26.75
N LEU A 134 10.29 -15.82 25.54
CA LEU A 134 10.04 -16.57 24.30
C LEU A 134 10.79 -17.90 24.24
N SER A 135 11.90 -18.06 24.97
CA SER A 135 12.69 -19.29 24.96
C SER A 135 11.94 -20.48 25.60
N ILE A 136 10.88 -20.21 26.35
CA ILE A 136 10.06 -21.21 27.04
C ILE A 136 9.07 -21.91 26.07
N ASN A 137 8.71 -21.26 24.95
CA ASN A 137 7.77 -21.81 24.00
C ASN A 137 8.33 -21.77 22.56
N PRO A 138 8.80 -22.91 22.03
CA PRO A 138 9.49 -22.98 20.73
C PRO A 138 8.60 -22.63 19.51
N LYS A 139 7.27 -22.56 19.67
CA LYS A 139 6.35 -22.27 18.55
C LYS A 139 6.18 -20.79 18.25
N GLN A 140 6.82 -19.90 18.99
CA GLN A 140 6.63 -18.44 18.85
C GLN A 140 7.43 -17.80 17.71
N ASN A 141 8.44 -18.49 17.18
CA ASN A 141 9.28 -18.02 16.08
C ASN A 141 9.39 -19.07 14.96
N PRO A 142 8.29 -19.47 14.31
CA PRO A 142 8.28 -20.60 13.37
C PRO A 142 9.22 -20.42 12.18
N LEU A 143 9.33 -19.20 11.62
CA LEU A 143 10.23 -18.93 10.48
C LEU A 143 11.70 -19.12 10.85
N LYS A 144 12.09 -18.73 12.06
CA LYS A 144 13.45 -18.91 12.56
C LYS A 144 13.76 -20.41 12.72
N ASP A 145 12.82 -21.16 13.29
CA ASP A 145 12.99 -22.59 13.53
C ASP A 145 13.06 -23.39 12.22
N GLU A 146 12.20 -23.08 11.25
CA GLU A 146 12.25 -23.67 9.91
C GLU A 146 13.55 -23.35 9.19
N TRP A 147 14.04 -22.12 9.29
CA TRP A 147 15.30 -21.73 8.68
C TRP A 147 16.47 -22.50 9.27
N PHE A 148 16.57 -22.59 10.58
CA PHE A 148 17.63 -23.36 11.25
C PHE A 148 17.57 -24.85 10.91
N ALA A 149 16.38 -25.45 10.82
CA ALA A 149 16.22 -26.82 10.38
C ALA A 149 16.76 -27.04 8.97
N LYS A 150 16.46 -26.12 8.02
CA LYS A 150 16.99 -26.17 6.66
C LYS A 150 18.51 -26.00 6.60
N VAL A 151 19.06 -25.09 7.39
CA VAL A 151 20.52 -24.89 7.46
C VAL A 151 21.21 -26.15 8.00
N LYS A 152 20.66 -26.75 9.05
CA LYS A 152 21.21 -28.00 9.61
C LYS A 152 21.22 -29.12 8.57
N SER A 153 20.10 -29.35 7.88
CA SER A 153 20.02 -30.38 6.84
C SER A 153 20.97 -30.15 5.65
N PHE A 154 21.32 -28.91 5.37
CA PHE A 154 22.28 -28.57 4.30
C PHE A 154 23.72 -29.00 4.64
N PHE A 155 24.11 -28.95 5.90
CA PHE A 155 25.45 -29.35 6.35
C PHE A 155 25.56 -30.84 6.74
N GLU A 156 24.45 -31.54 6.88
CA GLU A 156 24.42 -32.98 7.20
C GLU A 156 24.39 -33.88 5.93
N ASN A 157 24.28 -33.29 4.74
CA ASN A 157 24.41 -33.93 3.43
C ASN A 157 25.78 -33.64 2.81
#